data_634293d06d520ad0be216a48a2f2865b
#
_entry.id   634293d06d520ad0be216a48a2f2865b
#
_cell.length_a   1.000
_cell.length_b   1.000
_cell.length_c   1.000
_cell.angle_alpha   90.00
_cell.angle_beta   90.00
_cell.angle_gamma   90.00
#
_symmetry.space_group_name_H-M   'P 1'
#
loop_
_entity.id
_entity.type
_entity.pdbx_description
1 polymer ?
#
loop_
_entity_poly.entity_id
_entity_poly.type
_entity_poly.pdbx_seq_one_letter_code
_entity_poly.pdbx_strand_id
1 'polypeptide(L)'
;MTRLFTLLIVLVLSVPAAAPRAQPAGNPHDPVSNFEYVWRSIDRTYGQFSVKNVDWDLIYRMYRPQVTAATTDEELWDILVTMLGTLNDTHVCLSDGKRRICAGAEYTLAGDFSVDLVKTKYLHGKSSAAREGTYTSGWLTDQIGYLHIADLKRDSEPHIQAIDAFLREFGSARALVIDVRANPGGSGRNPEIVASRFADCRRQYMQSQTRYGPNHDDLWPPEYRAVEPAGPIRFTRPVVLLINRDTASGPEAFTLAMRVLPHATVVGDLTEGALSSQFPDRIPNGWTLWSAFKVMRDHEGICWDGLGIPPDLRVLNTPTEIAAGTDRQLEFAQRLLERGAPEPQDEAASLRGVKTSLVDEYARGVRQQQVEAAIAALNRARAAGADTAFFGVDEAMQFADQCLGRKQFPAAIGLLQACREDFPKLAATYAMLAKAYVGAGDVAAAEAALAQGKSVEPMFPSEVAQIERARVEVRKAKLGSAARMIGQALADGGSPAAESRFQELLAQRDTGPVFDEADFNELGYQLLQAGDVENAVYVFEKGAQLYPDSWNAHDSLGEALLKAGRKEQAVQHYRKSLELNPRNQGAKKILEELGG
;
A
#
# COMPACT_ATOMS: atom_id res chain seq x y z
N MET A 1 29.99 35.21 -1.23
CA MET A 1 28.74 34.67 -1.78
C MET A 1 28.62 33.23 -1.33
N THR A 2 28.05 33.05 -0.15
CA THR A 2 27.95 31.75 0.54
C THR A 2 26.59 31.16 0.23
N ARG A 3 26.55 30.03 -0.49
CA ARG A 3 25.31 29.31 -0.75
C ARG A 3 24.99 28.42 0.44
N LEU A 4 23.88 28.71 1.12
CA LEU A 4 23.27 27.84 2.12
C LEU A 4 22.66 26.64 1.37
N PHE A 5 23.14 25.44 1.69
CA PHE A 5 22.46 24.19 1.36
C PHE A 5 21.40 23.93 2.44
N THR A 6 20.14 24.05 2.07
CA THR A 6 19.02 23.61 2.91
C THR A 6 18.88 22.10 2.76
N LEU A 7 19.27 21.38 3.79
CA LEU A 7 19.09 19.92 3.89
C LEU A 7 17.60 19.64 4.15
N LEU A 8 16.89 19.16 3.14
CA LEU A 8 15.52 18.68 3.27
C LEU A 8 15.58 17.28 3.88
N ILE A 9 15.34 17.18 5.20
CA ILE A 9 15.16 15.88 5.88
C ILE A 9 13.78 15.36 5.47
N VAL A 10 13.76 14.39 4.57
CA VAL A 10 12.57 13.59 4.28
C VAL A 10 12.35 12.66 5.47
N LEU A 11 11.41 13.01 6.32
CA LEU A 11 10.92 12.15 7.39
C LEU A 11 10.20 10.95 6.74
N VAL A 12 10.85 9.81 6.69
CA VAL A 12 10.20 8.54 6.38
C VAL A 12 9.26 8.27 7.55
N LEU A 13 7.98 8.57 7.38
CA LEU A 13 6.93 8.11 8.28
C LEU A 13 6.89 6.58 8.18
N SER A 14 7.64 5.92 9.07
CA SER A 14 7.39 4.52 9.39
C SER A 14 5.93 4.44 9.84
N VAL A 15 5.11 3.72 9.07
CA VAL A 15 3.77 3.32 9.49
C VAL A 15 3.92 2.66 10.86
N PRO A 16 3.35 3.21 11.94
CA PRO A 16 3.42 2.54 13.23
C PRO A 16 2.77 1.17 13.06
N ALA A 17 3.46 0.13 13.53
CA ALA A 17 2.86 -1.19 13.65
C ALA A 17 1.50 -1.00 14.34
N ALA A 18 0.44 -1.53 13.70
CA ALA A 18 -0.91 -1.44 14.24
C ALA A 18 -0.89 -1.79 15.73
N ALA A 19 -1.48 -0.92 16.55
CA ALA A 19 -1.71 -1.21 17.95
C ALA A 19 -2.31 -2.62 18.05
N PRO A 20 -1.91 -3.44 19.04
CA PRO A 20 -2.48 -4.76 19.19
C PRO A 20 -4.01 -4.59 19.28
N ARG A 21 -4.70 -5.12 18.28
CA ARG A 21 -6.16 -5.19 18.27
C ARG A 21 -6.60 -5.76 19.61
N ALA A 22 -7.66 -5.19 20.20
CA ALA A 22 -8.40 -5.89 21.22
C ALA A 22 -8.71 -7.28 20.66
N GLN A 23 -8.07 -8.30 21.21
CA GLN A 23 -8.32 -9.68 20.82
C GLN A 23 -9.82 -9.92 20.99
N PRO A 24 -10.51 -10.52 20.01
CA PRO A 24 -11.87 -10.94 20.24
C PRO A 24 -11.87 -11.77 21.53
N ALA A 25 -12.86 -11.52 22.41
CA ALA A 25 -12.99 -12.21 23.68
C ALA A 25 -13.23 -13.71 23.43
N GLY A 26 -12.15 -14.47 23.29
CA GLY A 26 -12.12 -15.89 23.00
C GLY A 26 -10.71 -16.42 23.25
N ASN A 27 -10.60 -17.69 23.59
CA ASN A 27 -9.31 -18.36 23.69
C ASN A 27 -8.59 -18.29 22.33
N PRO A 28 -7.42 -17.63 22.21
CA PRO A 28 -6.69 -17.54 20.93
C PRO A 28 -6.29 -18.93 20.37
N HIS A 29 -6.29 -19.96 21.20
CA HIS A 29 -6.06 -21.34 20.82
C HIS A 29 -7.35 -22.14 20.59
N ASP A 30 -8.54 -21.51 20.57
CA ASP A 30 -9.77 -22.20 20.19
C ASP A 30 -9.84 -22.38 18.67
N PRO A 31 -9.69 -23.61 18.15
CA PRO A 31 -9.65 -23.88 16.72
C PRO A 31 -10.98 -23.52 16.02
N VAL A 32 -12.09 -23.64 16.75
CA VAL A 32 -13.41 -23.30 16.23
C VAL A 32 -13.50 -21.80 15.96
N SER A 33 -13.12 -20.97 16.92
CA SER A 33 -13.12 -19.51 16.78
C SER A 33 -12.17 -19.04 15.66
N ASN A 34 -11.01 -19.68 15.52
CA ASN A 34 -10.04 -19.35 14.47
C ASN A 34 -10.56 -19.72 13.07
N PHE A 35 -11.20 -20.88 12.93
CA PHE A 35 -11.86 -21.28 11.68
C PHE A 35 -12.96 -20.29 11.29
N GLU A 36 -13.86 -19.96 12.22
CA GLU A 36 -14.95 -19.01 12.00
C GLU A 36 -14.42 -17.62 11.61
N TYR A 37 -13.32 -17.20 12.22
CA TYR A 37 -12.68 -15.92 11.89
C TYR A 37 -12.19 -15.92 10.44
N VAL A 38 -11.46 -16.95 10.02
CA VAL A 38 -10.93 -17.05 8.64
C VAL A 38 -12.06 -17.10 7.63
N TRP A 39 -13.07 -17.95 7.87
CA TRP A 39 -14.20 -18.07 6.96
C TRP A 39 -14.93 -16.73 6.78
N ARG A 40 -15.26 -16.04 7.89
CA ARG A 40 -15.94 -14.74 7.87
C ARG A 40 -15.08 -13.63 7.29
N SER A 41 -13.77 -13.65 7.53
CA SER A 41 -12.87 -12.67 6.95
C SER A 41 -12.88 -12.76 5.42
N ILE A 42 -12.78 -13.96 4.87
CA ILE A 42 -12.91 -14.19 3.42
C ILE A 42 -14.32 -13.85 2.92
N ASP A 43 -15.37 -14.30 3.60
CA ASP A 43 -16.76 -14.01 3.25
C ASP A 43 -17.02 -12.51 3.07
N ARG A 44 -16.46 -11.70 3.97
CA ARG A 44 -16.63 -10.23 3.96
C ARG A 44 -15.74 -9.51 2.96
N THR A 45 -14.56 -10.02 2.67
CA THR A 45 -13.52 -9.23 2.01
C THR A 45 -13.08 -9.75 0.65
N TYR A 46 -13.27 -11.03 0.37
CA TYR A 46 -12.87 -11.59 -0.91
C TYR A 46 -13.71 -11.03 -2.07
N GLY A 47 -13.04 -10.38 -3.04
CA GLY A 47 -13.70 -9.63 -4.11
C GLY A 47 -14.20 -10.48 -5.28
N GLN A 48 -13.70 -11.71 -5.43
CA GLN A 48 -13.84 -12.44 -6.69
C GLN A 48 -14.87 -13.59 -6.68
N PHE A 49 -15.73 -13.68 -5.65
CA PHE A 49 -16.74 -14.74 -5.56
C PHE A 49 -17.61 -14.85 -6.82
N SER A 50 -18.17 -13.72 -7.27
CA SER A 50 -19.03 -13.69 -8.46
C SER A 50 -18.27 -13.95 -9.75
N VAL A 51 -17.01 -13.55 -9.83
CA VAL A 51 -16.15 -13.77 -11.02
C VAL A 51 -15.76 -15.23 -11.15
N LYS A 52 -15.42 -15.88 -10.03
CA LYS A 52 -14.98 -17.28 -9.98
C LYS A 52 -16.11 -18.26 -9.73
N ASN A 53 -17.34 -17.77 -9.53
CA ASN A 53 -18.54 -18.57 -9.27
C ASN A 53 -18.36 -19.54 -8.08
N VAL A 54 -17.81 -19.04 -6.96
CA VAL A 54 -17.58 -19.83 -5.75
C VAL A 54 -18.78 -19.72 -4.80
N ASP A 55 -19.38 -20.86 -4.44
CA ASP A 55 -20.39 -20.97 -3.37
C ASP A 55 -19.67 -21.12 -2.01
N TRP A 56 -19.41 -19.98 -1.34
CA TRP A 56 -18.66 -19.95 -0.09
C TRP A 56 -19.44 -20.55 1.09
N ASP A 57 -20.78 -20.50 1.05
CA ASP A 57 -21.66 -21.17 2.04
C ASP A 57 -21.60 -22.69 1.91
N LEU A 58 -21.50 -23.22 0.66
CA LEU A 58 -21.27 -24.64 0.45
C LEU A 58 -19.91 -25.06 1.02
N ILE A 59 -18.86 -24.27 0.79
CA ILE A 59 -17.52 -24.52 1.34
C ILE A 59 -17.56 -24.53 2.88
N TYR A 60 -18.30 -23.60 3.51
CA TYR A 60 -18.52 -23.64 4.97
C TYR A 60 -19.12 -24.98 5.44
N ARG A 61 -20.21 -25.39 4.80
CA ARG A 61 -20.89 -26.66 5.16
C ARG A 61 -20.00 -27.90 5.01
N MET A 62 -19.03 -27.86 4.11
CA MET A 62 -18.06 -28.95 3.88
C MET A 62 -16.95 -29.00 4.93
N TYR A 63 -16.41 -27.85 5.32
CA TYR A 63 -15.20 -27.78 6.14
C TYR A 63 -15.49 -27.54 7.63
N ARG A 64 -16.53 -26.77 7.97
CA ARG A 64 -16.86 -26.45 9.37
C ARG A 64 -17.06 -27.68 10.27
N PRO A 65 -17.73 -28.77 9.83
CA PRO A 65 -17.89 -29.97 10.66
C PRO A 65 -16.59 -30.71 10.99
N GLN A 66 -15.51 -30.46 10.28
CA GLN A 66 -14.21 -31.07 10.49
C GLN A 66 -13.45 -30.42 11.67
N VAL A 67 -13.89 -29.24 12.13
CA VAL A 67 -13.22 -28.49 13.21
C VAL A 67 -14.01 -28.62 14.51
N THR A 68 -13.37 -29.16 15.53
CA THR A 68 -13.90 -29.33 16.87
C THR A 68 -12.99 -28.66 17.92
N ALA A 69 -13.39 -28.62 19.18
CA ALA A 69 -12.55 -28.09 20.24
C ALA A 69 -11.26 -28.93 20.47
N ALA A 70 -11.22 -30.15 19.95
CA ALA A 70 -10.07 -31.05 20.05
C ALA A 70 -9.12 -30.95 18.83
N THR A 71 -9.47 -30.18 17.80
CA THR A 71 -8.65 -30.00 16.61
C THR A 71 -7.33 -29.30 16.97
N THR A 72 -6.22 -29.91 16.60
CA THR A 72 -4.89 -29.34 16.82
C THR A 72 -4.60 -28.18 15.85
N ASP A 73 -3.59 -27.36 16.15
CA ASP A 73 -3.17 -26.26 15.24
C ASP A 73 -2.73 -26.79 13.87
N GLU A 74 -2.10 -27.96 13.79
CA GLU A 74 -1.67 -28.56 12.52
C GLU A 74 -2.87 -29.06 11.70
N GLU A 75 -3.83 -29.73 12.33
CA GLU A 75 -5.07 -30.15 11.66
C GLU A 75 -5.89 -28.94 11.20
N LEU A 76 -5.97 -27.88 12.03
CA LEU A 76 -6.63 -26.64 11.66
C LEU A 76 -5.93 -25.97 10.46
N TRP A 77 -4.59 -25.97 10.43
CA TRP A 77 -3.81 -25.46 9.32
C TRP A 77 -4.17 -26.18 8.02
N ASP A 78 -4.15 -27.52 8.02
CA ASP A 78 -4.44 -28.32 6.82
C ASP A 78 -5.89 -28.12 6.32
N ILE A 79 -6.84 -28.04 7.26
CA ILE A 79 -8.25 -27.74 6.93
C ILE A 79 -8.38 -26.36 6.28
N LEU A 80 -7.76 -25.32 6.88
CA LEU A 80 -7.84 -23.95 6.38
C LEU A 80 -7.13 -23.80 5.03
N VAL A 81 -5.95 -24.39 4.84
CA VAL A 81 -5.23 -24.37 3.56
C VAL A 81 -6.06 -25.04 2.48
N THR A 82 -6.67 -26.20 2.77
CA THR A 82 -7.51 -26.91 1.81
C THR A 82 -8.78 -26.12 1.48
N MET A 83 -9.42 -25.52 2.50
CA MET A 83 -10.60 -24.66 2.32
C MET A 83 -10.27 -23.44 1.47
N LEU A 84 -9.20 -22.71 1.77
CA LEU A 84 -8.76 -21.54 1.01
C LEU A 84 -8.36 -21.93 -0.42
N GLY A 85 -7.76 -23.11 -0.60
CA GLY A 85 -7.39 -23.66 -1.91
C GLY A 85 -8.55 -23.73 -2.91
N THR A 86 -9.80 -23.84 -2.42
CA THR A 86 -10.99 -23.84 -3.30
C THR A 86 -11.19 -22.51 -4.03
N LEU A 87 -10.59 -21.41 -3.56
CA LEU A 87 -10.65 -20.11 -4.22
C LEU A 87 -9.75 -20.00 -5.46
N ASN A 88 -8.76 -20.88 -5.59
CA ASN A 88 -7.76 -20.84 -6.67
C ASN A 88 -7.24 -19.42 -6.95
N ASP A 89 -6.63 -18.79 -5.91
CA ASP A 89 -6.23 -17.39 -5.95
C ASP A 89 -4.90 -17.18 -5.20
N THR A 90 -3.83 -16.91 -5.94
CA THR A 90 -2.47 -16.74 -5.39
C THR A 90 -2.32 -15.52 -4.48
N HIS A 91 -3.31 -14.59 -4.47
CA HIS A 91 -3.39 -13.48 -3.53
C HIS A 91 -4.15 -13.81 -2.23
N VAL A 92 -4.71 -15.03 -2.11
CA VAL A 92 -5.26 -15.54 -0.85
C VAL A 92 -4.24 -16.48 -0.23
N CYS A 93 -3.64 -16.07 0.89
CA CYS A 93 -2.57 -16.82 1.53
C CYS A 93 -2.78 -16.95 3.03
N LEU A 94 -2.29 -18.05 3.62
CA LEU A 94 -2.21 -18.27 5.07
C LEU A 94 -0.75 -18.40 5.49
N SER A 95 -0.37 -17.79 6.62
CA SER A 95 0.96 -17.96 7.24
C SER A 95 0.89 -18.10 8.74
N ASP A 96 1.66 -19.03 9.28
CA ASP A 96 1.87 -19.21 10.73
C ASP A 96 3.16 -18.50 11.23
N GLY A 97 3.82 -17.74 10.34
CA GLY A 97 5.09 -17.05 10.60
C GLY A 97 6.33 -17.89 10.25
N LYS A 98 6.19 -19.21 10.05
CA LYS A 98 7.26 -20.11 9.60
C LYS A 98 7.05 -20.55 8.15
N ARG A 99 5.83 -20.83 7.78
CA ARG A 99 5.42 -21.22 6.42
C ARG A 99 4.35 -20.26 5.91
N ARG A 100 4.27 -20.10 4.59
CA ARG A 100 3.21 -19.38 3.89
C ARG A 100 2.75 -20.23 2.72
N ILE A 101 1.44 -20.47 2.63
CA ILE A 101 0.81 -21.18 1.52
C ILE A 101 -0.26 -20.27 0.92
N CYS A 102 -0.31 -20.19 -0.41
CA CYS A 102 -1.31 -19.43 -1.15
C CYS A 102 -2.28 -20.39 -1.86
N ALA A 103 -3.51 -19.93 -2.05
CA ALA A 103 -4.63 -20.75 -2.54
C ALA A 103 -4.64 -20.97 -4.06
N GLY A 104 -3.67 -20.45 -4.81
CA GLY A 104 -3.55 -20.65 -6.26
C GLY A 104 -2.68 -21.85 -6.61
N ALA A 105 -2.95 -22.43 -7.77
CA ALA A 105 -2.03 -23.42 -8.34
C ALA A 105 -0.77 -22.69 -8.85
N GLU A 106 0.36 -22.95 -8.24
CA GLU A 106 1.66 -22.48 -8.75
C GLU A 106 2.01 -23.28 -10.01
N TYR A 107 1.67 -22.76 -11.17
CA TYR A 107 2.11 -23.28 -12.47
C TYR A 107 3.44 -22.66 -12.87
N THR A 108 4.43 -22.70 -12.00
CA THR A 108 5.77 -22.24 -12.35
C THR A 108 6.48 -23.33 -13.15
N LEU A 109 6.87 -23.01 -14.37
CA LEU A 109 7.88 -23.78 -15.10
C LEU A 109 9.26 -23.35 -14.61
N ALA A 110 9.65 -23.80 -13.41
CA ALA A 110 10.95 -23.48 -12.86
C ALA A 110 12.05 -23.74 -13.91
N GLY A 111 12.81 -22.69 -14.24
CA GLY A 111 13.93 -22.76 -15.16
C GLY A 111 13.64 -22.47 -16.64
N ASP A 112 12.47 -21.93 -16.97
CA ASP A 112 12.12 -21.48 -18.33
C ASP A 112 12.73 -20.11 -18.72
N PHE A 113 13.44 -19.46 -17.79
CA PHE A 113 14.14 -18.20 -17.98
C PHE A 113 15.46 -18.14 -17.18
N SER A 114 16.48 -17.49 -17.75
CA SER A 114 17.75 -17.22 -17.09
C SER A 114 18.33 -15.88 -17.51
N VAL A 115 18.34 -14.91 -16.59
CA VAL A 115 18.96 -13.61 -16.84
C VAL A 115 20.49 -13.73 -17.07
N ASP A 116 21.14 -14.73 -16.49
CA ASP A 116 22.58 -14.95 -16.69
C ASP A 116 22.87 -15.50 -18.10
N LEU A 117 22.00 -16.35 -18.63
CA LEU A 117 22.08 -16.75 -20.03
C LEU A 117 21.92 -15.52 -20.95
N VAL A 118 20.98 -14.64 -20.67
CA VAL A 118 20.81 -13.42 -21.46
C VAL A 118 22.06 -12.55 -21.40
N LYS A 119 22.62 -12.29 -20.21
CA LYS A 119 23.83 -11.48 -20.04
C LYS A 119 25.03 -12.07 -20.80
N THR A 120 25.23 -13.35 -20.69
CA THR A 120 26.45 -13.99 -21.22
C THR A 120 26.38 -14.23 -22.72
N LYS A 121 25.28 -14.80 -23.21
CA LYS A 121 25.14 -15.19 -24.63
C LYS A 121 24.61 -14.04 -25.48
N TYR A 122 23.45 -13.45 -25.09
CA TYR A 122 22.72 -12.52 -25.96
C TYR A 122 23.21 -11.09 -25.85
N LEU A 123 23.70 -10.66 -24.69
CA LEU A 123 24.34 -9.38 -24.49
C LEU A 123 25.86 -9.43 -24.55
N HIS A 124 26.42 -10.58 -24.93
CA HIS A 124 27.88 -10.81 -25.14
C HIS A 124 28.73 -10.38 -23.94
N GLY A 125 28.23 -10.53 -22.71
CA GLY A 125 28.85 -10.05 -21.47
C GLY A 125 28.94 -8.54 -21.32
N LYS A 126 28.30 -7.75 -22.20
CA LYS A 126 28.27 -6.28 -22.19
C LYS A 126 26.91 -5.79 -21.68
N SER A 127 26.60 -6.12 -20.44
CA SER A 127 25.35 -5.67 -19.78
C SER A 127 25.66 -4.63 -18.73
N SER A 128 24.74 -3.65 -18.59
CA SER A 128 24.69 -2.71 -17.48
C SER A 128 23.63 -3.15 -16.48
N ALA A 129 23.87 -2.91 -15.20
CA ALA A 129 22.91 -3.17 -14.14
C ALA A 129 22.64 -1.88 -13.36
N ALA A 130 21.37 -1.61 -13.08
CA ALA A 130 20.95 -0.50 -12.26
C ALA A 130 20.12 -1.01 -11.07
N ARG A 131 20.05 -0.22 -9.99
CA ARG A 131 19.28 -0.51 -8.80
C ARG A 131 19.52 -1.93 -8.26
N GLU A 132 20.77 -2.20 -7.87
CA GLU A 132 21.18 -3.49 -7.26
C GLU A 132 20.77 -4.73 -8.09
N GLY A 133 20.75 -4.61 -9.43
CA GLY A 133 20.39 -5.72 -10.33
C GLY A 133 18.91 -5.82 -10.68
N THR A 134 18.05 -4.95 -10.17
CA THR A 134 16.64 -4.90 -10.57
C THR A 134 16.46 -4.63 -12.06
N TYR A 135 17.34 -3.84 -12.66
CA TYR A 135 17.37 -3.53 -14.08
C TYR A 135 18.65 -4.07 -14.70
N THR A 136 18.53 -4.89 -15.74
CA THR A 136 19.65 -5.36 -16.56
C THR A 136 19.40 -4.93 -17.99
N SER A 137 20.34 -4.19 -18.59
CA SER A 137 20.22 -3.68 -19.96
C SER A 137 21.44 -3.97 -20.81
N GLY A 138 21.26 -3.95 -22.12
CA GLY A 138 22.32 -4.12 -23.10
C GLY A 138 21.78 -4.09 -24.54
N TRP A 139 22.69 -4.18 -25.51
CA TRP A 139 22.35 -4.26 -26.92
C TRP A 139 22.29 -5.72 -27.38
N LEU A 140 21.13 -6.14 -27.93
CA LEU A 140 20.99 -7.44 -28.60
C LEU A 140 21.66 -7.41 -29.98
N THR A 141 21.49 -6.29 -30.67
CA THR A 141 22.14 -5.94 -31.93
C THR A 141 22.55 -4.47 -31.89
N ASP A 142 23.17 -3.96 -32.93
CA ASP A 142 23.49 -2.54 -33.10
C ASP A 142 22.24 -1.63 -33.18
N GLN A 143 21.03 -2.20 -33.32
CA GLN A 143 19.78 -1.49 -33.49
C GLN A 143 18.68 -1.87 -32.50
N ILE A 144 18.83 -2.97 -31.76
CA ILE A 144 17.81 -3.46 -30.82
C ILE A 144 18.37 -3.45 -29.41
N GLY A 145 17.76 -2.63 -28.55
CA GLY A 145 18.06 -2.58 -27.11
C GLY A 145 17.25 -3.60 -26.32
N TYR A 146 17.79 -4.02 -25.18
CA TYR A 146 17.17 -4.95 -24.25
C TYR A 146 17.14 -4.37 -22.84
N LEU A 147 16.02 -4.58 -22.14
CA LEU A 147 15.85 -4.24 -20.73
C LEU A 147 15.10 -5.34 -20.01
N HIS A 148 15.74 -6.00 -19.04
CA HIS A 148 15.05 -6.85 -18.07
C HIS A 148 14.74 -6.07 -16.80
N ILE A 149 13.52 -6.22 -16.30
CA ILE A 149 13.00 -5.62 -15.07
C ILE A 149 12.65 -6.75 -14.10
N ALA A 150 13.50 -7.00 -13.11
CA ALA A 150 13.37 -8.15 -12.21
C ALA A 150 12.32 -7.95 -11.11
N ASP A 151 12.00 -6.71 -10.73
CA ASP A 151 10.90 -6.38 -9.82
C ASP A 151 10.37 -4.96 -10.03
N LEU A 152 9.16 -4.69 -9.52
CA LEU A 152 8.55 -3.36 -9.49
C LEU A 152 8.24 -2.92 -8.05
N LYS A 153 9.00 -3.43 -7.07
CA LYS A 153 8.82 -3.18 -5.64
C LYS A 153 9.36 -1.82 -5.21
N ARG A 154 8.97 -1.38 -3.97
CA ARG A 154 9.48 -0.19 -3.27
C ARG A 154 9.08 1.14 -3.92
N ASP A 155 9.84 2.19 -3.61
CA ASP A 155 9.56 3.56 -4.02
C ASP A 155 9.66 3.78 -5.52
N SER A 156 8.87 4.71 -6.04
CA SER A 156 8.78 4.99 -7.48
C SER A 156 10.01 5.70 -8.03
N GLU A 157 10.67 6.55 -7.23
CA GLU A 157 11.79 7.37 -7.70
C GLU A 157 12.96 6.56 -8.28
N PRO A 158 13.43 5.46 -7.66
CA PRO A 158 14.47 4.61 -8.27
C PRO A 158 14.06 3.98 -9.61
N HIS A 159 12.76 3.67 -9.80
CA HIS A 159 12.26 3.17 -11.08
C HIS A 159 12.25 4.25 -12.15
N ILE A 160 11.85 5.50 -11.80
CA ILE A 160 11.92 6.67 -12.69
C ILE A 160 13.35 6.87 -13.16
N GLN A 161 14.31 6.90 -12.24
CA GLN A 161 15.71 7.13 -12.56
C GLN A 161 16.28 6.03 -13.45
N ALA A 162 15.96 4.77 -13.19
CA ALA A 162 16.45 3.64 -13.97
C ALA A 162 15.90 3.62 -15.39
N ILE A 163 14.58 3.80 -15.56
CA ILE A 163 13.97 3.82 -16.89
C ILE A 163 14.40 5.05 -17.72
N ASP A 164 14.54 6.22 -17.09
CA ASP A 164 15.00 7.42 -17.76
C ASP A 164 16.49 7.32 -18.15
N ALA A 165 17.33 6.65 -17.33
CA ALA A 165 18.71 6.36 -17.68
C ALA A 165 18.80 5.38 -18.86
N PHE A 166 18.01 4.30 -18.82
CA PHE A 166 17.90 3.36 -19.92
C PHE A 166 17.53 4.06 -21.23
N LEU A 167 16.50 4.87 -21.24
CA LEU A 167 16.07 5.56 -22.45
C LEU A 167 17.04 6.65 -22.94
N ARG A 168 17.89 7.21 -22.06
CA ARG A 168 19.00 8.08 -22.52
C ARG A 168 20.04 7.30 -23.31
N GLU A 169 20.34 6.08 -22.92
CA GLU A 169 21.32 5.22 -23.61
C GLU A 169 20.73 4.56 -24.85
N PHE A 170 19.51 4.01 -24.76
CA PHE A 170 18.89 3.21 -25.80
C PHE A 170 17.81 3.96 -26.60
N GLY A 171 17.60 5.25 -26.33
CA GLY A 171 16.59 6.06 -27.01
C GLY A 171 16.80 6.22 -28.51
N SER A 172 17.98 5.94 -29.05
CA SER A 172 18.25 5.90 -30.50
C SER A 172 18.00 4.53 -31.14
N ALA A 173 17.79 3.46 -30.35
CA ALA A 173 17.51 2.12 -30.85
C ALA A 173 16.32 2.14 -31.84
N ARG A 174 16.36 1.30 -32.86
CA ARG A 174 15.23 1.12 -33.80
C ARG A 174 14.07 0.43 -33.11
N ALA A 175 14.32 -0.48 -32.18
CA ALA A 175 13.33 -1.24 -31.44
C ALA A 175 13.86 -1.66 -30.06
N LEU A 176 12.97 -2.04 -29.15
CA LEU A 176 13.35 -2.53 -27.82
C LEU A 176 12.68 -3.87 -27.50
N VAL A 177 13.41 -4.70 -26.76
CA VAL A 177 12.84 -5.84 -26.03
C VAL A 177 12.82 -5.47 -24.56
N ILE A 178 11.62 -5.42 -23.97
CA ILE A 178 11.40 -5.26 -22.53
C ILE A 178 11.03 -6.64 -21.98
N ASP A 179 11.72 -7.06 -20.94
CA ASP A 179 11.59 -8.41 -20.39
C ASP A 179 11.15 -8.33 -18.93
N VAL A 180 9.97 -8.85 -18.61
CA VAL A 180 9.43 -8.92 -17.24
C VAL A 180 9.22 -10.36 -16.79
N ARG A 181 9.87 -11.32 -17.46
CA ARG A 181 9.87 -12.71 -17.04
C ARG A 181 10.54 -12.84 -15.66
N ALA A 182 10.04 -13.76 -14.85
CA ALA A 182 10.46 -13.95 -13.45
C ALA A 182 10.39 -12.69 -12.57
N ASN A 183 9.47 -11.77 -12.88
CA ASN A 183 9.19 -10.59 -12.04
C ASN A 183 8.00 -10.88 -11.13
N PRO A 184 8.20 -11.06 -9.80
CA PRO A 184 7.16 -11.53 -8.88
C PRO A 184 6.22 -10.41 -8.40
N GLY A 185 6.34 -9.19 -8.93
CA GLY A 185 5.42 -8.13 -8.58
C GLY A 185 6.05 -6.84 -8.05
N GLY A 186 5.19 -5.99 -7.50
CA GLY A 186 5.60 -4.70 -6.95
C GLY A 186 4.46 -3.74 -6.67
N SER A 187 4.79 -2.46 -6.51
CA SER A 187 3.84 -1.39 -6.23
C SER A 187 2.91 -1.14 -7.42
N GLY A 188 1.62 -0.95 -7.16
CA GLY A 188 0.62 -0.68 -8.17
C GLY A 188 0.82 0.59 -9.02
N ARG A 189 1.71 1.50 -8.64
CA ARG A 189 2.07 2.71 -9.40
C ARG A 189 3.27 2.54 -10.33
N ASN A 190 4.22 1.70 -9.96
CA ASN A 190 5.46 1.52 -10.73
C ASN A 190 5.22 0.98 -12.14
N PRO A 191 4.28 0.05 -12.38
CA PRO A 191 3.89 -0.36 -13.73
C PRO A 191 3.53 0.81 -14.65
N GLU A 192 2.68 1.73 -14.18
CA GLU A 192 2.25 2.90 -14.95
C GLU A 192 3.39 3.87 -15.20
N ILE A 193 4.23 4.10 -14.19
CA ILE A 193 5.40 4.98 -14.29
C ILE A 193 6.35 4.48 -15.37
N VAL A 194 6.64 3.19 -15.42
CA VAL A 194 7.51 2.62 -16.45
C VAL A 194 6.82 2.66 -17.82
N ALA A 195 5.55 2.22 -17.91
CA ALA A 195 4.78 2.19 -19.15
C ALA A 195 4.58 3.59 -19.77
N SER A 196 4.52 4.63 -18.93
CA SER A 196 4.33 6.02 -19.39
C SER A 196 5.43 6.52 -20.35
N ARG A 197 6.62 5.93 -20.28
CA ARG A 197 7.74 6.25 -21.19
C ARG A 197 7.55 5.67 -22.60
N PHE A 198 6.63 4.73 -22.74
CA PHE A 198 6.28 4.09 -24.01
C PHE A 198 4.95 4.59 -24.55
N ALA A 199 4.14 5.28 -23.75
CA ALA A 199 2.84 5.76 -24.17
C ALA A 199 2.96 6.91 -25.21
N ASP A 200 2.15 6.83 -26.26
CA ASP A 200 1.99 7.84 -27.31
C ASP A 200 0.91 8.85 -26.94
N CYS A 201 -0.19 8.38 -26.34
CA CYS A 201 -1.29 9.17 -25.81
C CYS A 201 -1.88 8.47 -24.56
N ARG A 202 -2.87 9.10 -23.91
CA ARG A 202 -3.60 8.48 -22.80
C ARG A 202 -4.44 7.31 -23.31
N ARG A 203 -4.24 6.11 -22.71
CA ARG A 203 -4.98 4.89 -23.01
C ARG A 203 -5.43 4.20 -21.75
N GLN A 204 -6.73 3.91 -21.63
CA GLN A 204 -7.24 3.07 -20.56
C GLN A 204 -6.75 1.62 -20.79
N TYR A 205 -6.18 1.01 -19.75
CA TYR A 205 -5.68 -0.35 -19.86
C TYR A 205 -6.31 -1.32 -18.87
N MET A 206 -6.88 -0.81 -17.78
CA MET A 206 -7.44 -1.64 -16.70
C MET A 206 -8.58 -0.91 -16.00
N GLN A 207 -9.46 -1.69 -15.38
CA GLN A 207 -10.42 -1.23 -14.40
C GLN A 207 -10.36 -2.12 -13.15
N SER A 208 -10.66 -1.54 -11.99
CA SER A 208 -10.74 -2.28 -10.73
C SER A 208 -12.01 -1.96 -9.98
N GLN A 209 -12.54 -2.95 -9.27
CA GLN A 209 -13.68 -2.78 -8.38
C GLN A 209 -13.35 -3.37 -7.01
N THR A 210 -13.64 -2.64 -5.96
CA THR A 210 -13.41 -3.09 -4.58
C THR A 210 -14.68 -3.70 -4.02
N ARG A 211 -14.55 -4.81 -3.33
CA ARG A 211 -15.63 -5.45 -2.56
C ARG A 211 -16.07 -4.53 -1.41
N TYR A 212 -17.38 -4.30 -1.22
CA TYR A 212 -17.81 -3.35 -0.18
C TYR A 212 -19.10 -3.69 0.58
N GLY A 213 -19.88 -4.64 0.20
CA GLY A 213 -21.18 -4.91 0.82
C GLY A 213 -21.32 -6.31 1.42
N PRO A 214 -22.48 -6.67 1.97
CA PRO A 214 -22.74 -7.98 2.55
C PRO A 214 -22.87 -9.09 1.50
N ASN A 215 -23.34 -8.75 0.27
CA ASN A 215 -23.50 -9.74 -0.78
C ASN A 215 -22.21 -9.90 -1.59
N HIS A 216 -21.93 -11.08 -2.13
CA HIS A 216 -20.70 -11.41 -2.84
C HIS A 216 -20.51 -10.64 -4.16
N ASP A 217 -21.55 -10.06 -4.70
CA ASP A 217 -21.59 -9.20 -5.89
C ASP A 217 -21.63 -7.70 -5.56
N ASP A 218 -21.64 -7.33 -4.30
CA ASP A 218 -21.55 -5.93 -3.88
C ASP A 218 -20.14 -5.38 -4.16
N LEU A 219 -19.97 -4.72 -5.28
CA LEU A 219 -18.73 -4.09 -5.70
C LEU A 219 -18.95 -2.58 -5.85
N TRP A 220 -17.95 -1.79 -5.49
CA TRP A 220 -17.96 -0.35 -5.80
C TRP A 220 -17.98 -0.14 -7.32
N PRO A 221 -18.42 1.06 -7.77
CA PRO A 221 -18.26 1.46 -9.17
C PRO A 221 -16.82 1.25 -9.64
N PRO A 222 -16.62 0.90 -10.93
CA PRO A 222 -15.30 0.61 -11.44
C PRO A 222 -14.41 1.86 -11.46
N GLU A 223 -13.20 1.70 -10.99
CA GLU A 223 -12.10 2.65 -11.14
C GLU A 223 -11.32 2.31 -12.41
N TYR A 224 -11.06 3.31 -13.25
CA TYR A 224 -10.37 3.12 -14.52
C TYR A 224 -8.94 3.62 -14.43
N ARG A 225 -7.99 2.78 -14.83
CA ARG A 225 -6.58 3.13 -14.87
C ARG A 225 -6.13 3.31 -16.31
N ALA A 226 -5.33 4.36 -16.54
CA ALA A 226 -4.82 4.70 -17.85
C ALA A 226 -3.31 4.93 -17.80
N VAL A 227 -2.62 4.50 -18.85
CA VAL A 227 -1.24 4.89 -19.10
C VAL A 227 -1.23 6.22 -19.87
N GLU A 228 -0.39 7.17 -19.44
CA GLU A 228 -0.25 8.49 -20.06
C GLU A 228 1.22 8.78 -20.38
N PRO A 229 1.49 9.51 -21.48
CA PRO A 229 2.84 9.93 -21.81
C PRO A 229 3.48 10.75 -20.68
N ALA A 230 4.61 10.29 -20.15
CA ALA A 230 5.35 11.02 -19.12
C ALA A 230 6.86 10.77 -19.24
N GLY A 231 7.64 11.65 -18.59
CA GLY A 231 9.10 11.57 -18.57
C GLY A 231 9.77 12.42 -19.67
N PRO A 232 11.10 12.60 -19.56
CA PRO A 232 11.87 13.46 -20.45
C PRO A 232 12.10 12.84 -21.84
N ILE A 233 12.10 11.51 -21.92
CA ILE A 233 12.31 10.75 -23.16
C ILE A 233 11.19 9.72 -23.27
N ARG A 234 10.60 9.64 -24.45
CA ARG A 234 9.56 8.66 -24.78
C ARG A 234 10.02 7.79 -25.95
N PHE A 235 9.66 6.51 -25.88
CA PHE A 235 9.99 5.56 -26.92
C PHE A 235 8.70 4.97 -27.51
N THR A 236 8.33 5.42 -28.69
CA THR A 236 7.10 5.03 -29.41
C THR A 236 7.39 4.23 -30.69
N ARG A 237 8.59 3.67 -30.80
CA ARG A 237 8.98 2.73 -31.85
C ARG A 237 8.68 1.29 -31.39
N PRO A 238 8.81 0.29 -32.27
CA PRO A 238 8.44 -1.09 -31.93
C PRO A 238 9.06 -1.60 -30.64
N VAL A 239 8.21 -2.19 -29.79
CA VAL A 239 8.60 -2.85 -28.53
C VAL A 239 8.05 -4.26 -28.51
N VAL A 240 8.86 -5.23 -28.15
CA VAL A 240 8.39 -6.57 -27.74
C VAL A 240 8.48 -6.65 -26.22
N LEU A 241 7.39 -7.02 -25.58
CA LEU A 241 7.33 -7.33 -24.14
C LEU A 241 7.39 -8.84 -23.95
N LEU A 242 8.37 -9.34 -23.20
CA LEU A 242 8.49 -10.75 -22.85
C LEU A 242 7.87 -11.04 -21.49
N ILE A 243 6.98 -12.05 -21.45
CA ILE A 243 6.27 -12.52 -20.25
C ILE A 243 6.38 -14.04 -20.10
N ASN A 244 6.23 -14.55 -18.87
CA ASN A 244 6.13 -15.97 -18.55
C ASN A 244 5.24 -16.21 -17.31
N ARG A 245 5.12 -17.47 -16.89
CA ARG A 245 4.30 -17.87 -15.72
C ARG A 245 4.76 -17.27 -14.38
N ASP A 246 5.98 -16.79 -14.28
CA ASP A 246 6.51 -16.09 -13.10
C ASP A 246 6.35 -14.57 -13.20
N THR A 247 5.65 -14.06 -14.22
CA THR A 247 5.23 -12.67 -14.34
C THR A 247 3.96 -12.46 -13.53
N ALA A 248 4.07 -11.85 -12.33
CA ALA A 248 2.98 -11.80 -11.34
C ALA A 248 2.65 -10.38 -10.85
N SER A 249 1.39 -10.06 -10.63
CA SER A 249 0.92 -8.84 -9.94
C SER A 249 1.31 -7.53 -10.68
N GLY A 250 2.23 -6.73 -10.15
CA GLY A 250 2.67 -5.47 -10.78
C GLY A 250 3.06 -5.59 -12.25
N PRO A 251 3.93 -6.51 -12.69
CA PRO A 251 4.23 -6.70 -14.11
C PRO A 251 3.05 -7.23 -14.95
N GLU A 252 2.02 -7.83 -14.36
CA GLU A 252 0.78 -8.11 -15.08
C GLU A 252 0.03 -6.80 -15.40
N ALA A 253 -0.06 -5.87 -14.44
CA ALA A 253 -0.58 -4.52 -14.70
C ALA A 253 0.27 -3.77 -15.75
N PHE A 254 1.60 -3.93 -15.71
CA PHE A 254 2.50 -3.42 -16.74
C PHE A 254 2.23 -4.06 -18.11
N THR A 255 1.99 -5.36 -18.15
CA THR A 255 1.63 -6.08 -19.39
C THR A 255 0.35 -5.52 -20.00
N LEU A 256 -0.70 -5.30 -19.19
CA LEU A 256 -1.93 -4.67 -19.67
C LEU A 256 -1.70 -3.23 -20.17
N ALA A 257 -0.88 -2.45 -19.47
CA ALA A 257 -0.54 -1.08 -19.88
C ALA A 257 0.25 -1.02 -21.18
N MET A 258 1.16 -1.97 -21.41
CA MET A 258 1.90 -2.08 -22.68
C MET A 258 1.04 -2.62 -23.82
N ARG A 259 0.12 -3.55 -23.53
CA ARG A 259 -0.73 -4.22 -24.53
C ARG A 259 -1.69 -3.26 -25.25
N VAL A 260 -2.07 -2.15 -24.61
CA VAL A 260 -2.90 -1.12 -25.26
C VAL A 260 -2.10 -0.15 -26.15
N LEU A 261 -0.77 -0.28 -26.20
CA LEU A 261 0.09 0.56 -27.05
C LEU A 261 0.22 -0.08 -28.43
N PRO A 262 -0.06 0.67 -29.53
CA PRO A 262 -0.12 0.09 -30.88
C PRO A 262 1.22 -0.43 -31.41
N HIS A 263 2.32 0.02 -30.85
CA HIS A 263 3.68 -0.37 -31.22
C HIS A 263 4.29 -1.42 -30.28
N ALA A 264 3.54 -1.92 -29.30
CA ALA A 264 3.97 -2.99 -28.39
C ALA A 264 3.34 -4.32 -28.80
N THR A 265 4.12 -5.40 -28.73
CA THR A 265 3.67 -6.78 -28.97
C THR A 265 4.10 -7.64 -27.80
N VAL A 266 3.18 -8.34 -27.16
CA VAL A 266 3.44 -9.22 -26.03
C VAL A 266 3.77 -10.62 -26.54
N VAL A 267 4.92 -11.15 -26.14
CA VAL A 267 5.43 -12.47 -26.57
C VAL A 267 5.80 -13.30 -25.34
N GLY A 268 5.56 -14.58 -25.38
CA GLY A 268 5.96 -15.49 -24.29
C GLY A 268 4.92 -16.53 -23.94
N ASP A 269 4.74 -16.81 -22.65
CA ASP A 269 3.64 -17.65 -22.14
C ASP A 269 2.65 -16.78 -21.36
N LEU A 270 1.57 -17.39 -20.87
CA LEU A 270 0.63 -16.74 -19.93
C LEU A 270 1.39 -16.18 -18.71
N THR A 271 0.88 -15.11 -18.12
CA THR A 271 1.33 -14.64 -16.80
C THR A 271 0.81 -15.54 -15.68
N GLU A 272 1.14 -15.25 -14.41
CA GLU A 272 0.68 -16.04 -13.26
C GLU A 272 -0.85 -15.99 -13.07
N GLY A 273 -1.48 -14.86 -13.35
CA GLY A 273 -2.89 -14.63 -13.04
C GLY A 273 -3.10 -14.17 -11.60
N ALA A 274 -2.22 -13.33 -11.12
CA ALA A 274 -2.21 -12.78 -9.77
C ALA A 274 -2.32 -11.26 -9.82
N LEU A 275 -3.42 -10.73 -10.34
CA LEU A 275 -3.57 -9.31 -10.62
C LEU A 275 -4.22 -8.52 -9.47
N SER A 276 -5.04 -9.17 -8.61
CA SER A 276 -5.78 -8.53 -7.52
C SER A 276 -4.87 -7.85 -6.48
N SER A 277 -5.44 -6.96 -5.69
CA SER A 277 -4.79 -6.42 -4.50
C SER A 277 -5.11 -7.27 -3.28
N GLN A 278 -4.14 -7.43 -2.38
CA GLN A 278 -4.30 -8.19 -1.14
C GLN A 278 -4.01 -7.33 0.08
N PHE A 279 -4.64 -7.66 1.21
CA PHE A 279 -4.28 -7.09 2.50
C PHE A 279 -4.09 -8.20 3.56
N PRO A 280 -3.20 -8.00 4.54
CA PRO A 280 -3.02 -8.94 5.64
C PRO A 280 -4.05 -8.70 6.74
N ASP A 281 -4.62 -9.78 7.27
CA ASP A 281 -5.46 -9.80 8.45
C ASP A 281 -4.89 -10.78 9.48
N ARG A 282 -4.83 -10.38 10.77
CA ARG A 282 -4.25 -11.22 11.81
C ARG A 282 -5.31 -12.05 12.50
N ILE A 283 -5.20 -13.36 12.39
CA ILE A 283 -6.09 -14.32 13.01
C ILE A 283 -5.83 -14.34 14.55
N PRO A 284 -6.83 -14.63 15.40
CA PRO A 284 -6.67 -14.62 16.86
C PRO A 284 -5.51 -15.47 17.40
N ASN A 285 -5.22 -16.63 16.79
CA ASN A 285 -4.08 -17.49 17.16
C ASN A 285 -2.70 -16.94 16.72
N GLY A 286 -2.65 -15.74 16.13
CA GLY A 286 -1.42 -15.10 15.70
C GLY A 286 -1.00 -15.40 14.27
N TRP A 287 -1.70 -16.26 13.54
CA TRP A 287 -1.47 -16.47 12.10
C TRP A 287 -1.89 -15.24 11.30
N THR A 288 -1.48 -15.19 10.04
CA THR A 288 -1.84 -14.08 9.13
C THR A 288 -2.54 -14.65 7.90
N LEU A 289 -3.72 -14.12 7.63
CA LEU A 289 -4.48 -14.34 6.41
C LEU A 289 -4.25 -13.16 5.45
N TRP A 290 -4.00 -13.41 4.18
CA TRP A 290 -4.10 -12.41 3.11
C TRP A 290 -5.35 -12.70 2.29
N SER A 291 -6.12 -11.67 1.99
CA SER A 291 -7.34 -11.76 1.19
C SER A 291 -7.26 -10.85 -0.02
N ALA A 292 -7.64 -11.37 -1.19
CA ALA A 292 -7.79 -10.62 -2.44
C ALA A 292 -9.14 -9.89 -2.44
N PHE A 293 -9.12 -8.55 -2.38
CA PHE A 293 -10.34 -7.76 -2.17
C PHE A 293 -10.79 -6.96 -3.40
N LYS A 294 -10.02 -6.98 -4.48
CA LYS A 294 -10.35 -6.28 -5.73
C LYS A 294 -10.62 -7.26 -6.86
N VAL A 295 -11.55 -6.90 -7.72
CA VAL A 295 -11.70 -7.50 -9.04
C VAL A 295 -11.01 -6.59 -10.04
N MET A 296 -9.96 -7.11 -10.68
CA MET A 296 -9.22 -6.40 -11.73
C MET A 296 -9.66 -6.93 -13.09
N ARG A 297 -9.94 -6.03 -14.02
CA ARG A 297 -10.27 -6.39 -15.42
C ARG A 297 -9.45 -5.54 -16.37
N ASP A 298 -9.11 -6.08 -17.53
CA ASP A 298 -8.51 -5.30 -18.60
C ASP A 298 -9.49 -4.27 -19.20
N HIS A 299 -9.06 -3.55 -20.22
CA HIS A 299 -9.86 -2.53 -20.89
C HIS A 299 -11.08 -3.12 -21.64
N GLU A 300 -11.08 -4.41 -21.92
CA GLU A 300 -12.20 -5.15 -22.54
C GLU A 300 -13.15 -5.74 -21.49
N GLY A 301 -12.83 -5.63 -20.21
CA GLY A 301 -13.63 -6.12 -19.08
C GLY A 301 -13.33 -7.56 -18.66
N ILE A 302 -12.25 -8.16 -19.16
CA ILE A 302 -11.86 -9.53 -18.85
C ILE A 302 -11.05 -9.57 -17.55
N CYS A 303 -11.42 -10.44 -16.61
CA CYS A 303 -10.67 -10.72 -15.39
C CYS A 303 -9.68 -11.88 -15.66
N TRP A 304 -8.40 -11.62 -15.45
CA TRP A 304 -7.33 -12.59 -15.70
C TRP A 304 -6.83 -13.30 -14.42
N ASP A 305 -7.39 -12.96 -13.26
CA ASP A 305 -7.02 -13.61 -11.99
C ASP A 305 -7.31 -15.12 -12.02
N GLY A 306 -6.31 -15.92 -11.75
CA GLY A 306 -6.33 -17.38 -11.83
C GLY A 306 -6.20 -17.96 -13.24
N LEU A 307 -6.21 -17.13 -14.28
CA LEU A 307 -6.08 -17.55 -15.69
C LEU A 307 -4.71 -17.21 -16.28
N GLY A 308 -4.17 -16.04 -15.92
CA GLY A 308 -3.00 -15.43 -16.54
C GLY A 308 -3.33 -14.65 -17.82
N ILE A 309 -2.66 -13.54 -18.02
CA ILE A 309 -2.78 -12.69 -19.21
C ILE A 309 -2.12 -13.42 -20.38
N PRO A 310 -2.84 -13.70 -21.49
CA PRO A 310 -2.25 -14.33 -22.65
C PRO A 310 -1.34 -13.35 -23.41
N PRO A 311 -0.21 -13.83 -23.97
CA PRO A 311 0.58 -13.04 -24.92
C PRO A 311 -0.17 -12.91 -26.26
N ASP A 312 0.21 -11.93 -27.07
CA ASP A 312 -0.27 -11.78 -28.45
C ASP A 312 0.30 -12.90 -29.33
N LEU A 313 1.55 -13.31 -29.06
CA LEU A 313 2.24 -14.40 -29.75
C LEU A 313 2.81 -15.38 -28.73
N ARG A 314 2.24 -16.58 -28.68
CA ARG A 314 2.67 -17.59 -27.72
C ARG A 314 3.91 -18.33 -28.20
N VAL A 315 5.00 -18.21 -27.44
CA VAL A 315 6.29 -18.87 -27.64
C VAL A 315 6.74 -19.44 -26.31
N LEU A 316 7.02 -20.72 -26.23
CA LEU A 316 7.41 -21.38 -24.99
C LEU A 316 8.91 -21.64 -24.96
N ASN A 317 9.53 -21.40 -23.82
CA ASN A 317 10.82 -21.97 -23.44
C ASN A 317 10.61 -23.25 -22.63
N THR A 318 11.52 -24.16 -22.73
CA THR A 318 11.60 -25.29 -21.81
C THR A 318 12.85 -25.16 -20.94
N PRO A 319 12.84 -25.70 -19.69
CA PRO A 319 14.04 -25.71 -18.84
C PRO A 319 15.25 -26.38 -19.53
N THR A 320 15.01 -27.41 -20.32
CA THR A 320 16.06 -28.12 -21.09
C THR A 320 16.72 -27.22 -22.13
N GLU A 321 15.94 -26.41 -22.84
CA GLU A 321 16.47 -25.48 -23.85
C GLU A 321 17.26 -24.34 -23.17
N ILE A 322 16.76 -23.80 -22.08
CA ILE A 322 17.48 -22.77 -21.29
C ILE A 322 18.82 -23.35 -20.77
N ALA A 323 18.80 -24.55 -20.20
CA ALA A 323 20.02 -25.23 -19.74
C ALA A 323 21.01 -25.53 -20.89
N ALA A 324 20.48 -25.79 -22.10
CA ALA A 324 21.28 -25.94 -23.31
C ALA A 324 21.76 -24.61 -23.92
N GLY A 325 21.43 -23.49 -23.30
CA GLY A 325 21.84 -22.16 -23.71
C GLY A 325 20.98 -21.55 -24.82
N THR A 326 19.68 -21.91 -24.91
CA THR A 326 18.76 -21.39 -25.93
C THR A 326 17.55 -20.75 -25.26
N ASP A 327 17.33 -19.46 -25.54
CA ASP A 327 16.13 -18.72 -25.14
C ASP A 327 15.27 -18.43 -26.39
N ARG A 328 14.32 -19.33 -26.68
CA ARG A 328 13.48 -19.23 -27.89
C ARG A 328 12.60 -17.96 -27.89
N GLN A 329 12.11 -17.56 -26.72
CA GLN A 329 11.28 -16.35 -26.60
C GLN A 329 12.08 -15.12 -27.01
N LEU A 330 13.29 -14.96 -26.48
CA LEU A 330 14.18 -13.85 -26.83
C LEU A 330 14.63 -13.88 -28.28
N GLU A 331 15.00 -15.06 -28.79
CA GLU A 331 15.40 -15.22 -30.20
C GLU A 331 14.22 -14.93 -31.15
N PHE A 332 12.98 -15.29 -30.76
CA PHE A 332 11.80 -14.96 -31.52
C PHE A 332 11.51 -13.45 -31.51
N ALA A 333 11.60 -12.82 -30.35
CA ALA A 333 11.42 -11.38 -30.20
C ALA A 333 12.40 -10.57 -31.07
N GLN A 334 13.67 -10.99 -31.06
CA GLN A 334 14.71 -10.37 -31.89
C GLN A 334 14.36 -10.50 -33.39
N ARG A 335 14.05 -11.71 -33.85
CA ARG A 335 13.67 -11.94 -35.28
C ARG A 335 12.42 -11.16 -35.69
N LEU A 336 11.42 -11.04 -34.80
CA LEU A 336 10.21 -10.27 -35.06
C LEU A 336 10.55 -8.79 -35.31
N LEU A 337 11.39 -8.20 -34.46
CA LEU A 337 11.81 -6.81 -34.59
C LEU A 337 12.73 -6.56 -35.78
N GLU A 338 13.58 -7.52 -36.19
CA GLU A 338 14.44 -7.44 -37.36
C GLU A 338 13.64 -7.42 -38.67
N ARG A 339 12.55 -8.18 -38.74
CA ARG A 339 11.66 -8.26 -39.93
C ARG A 339 10.70 -7.07 -40.07
N GLY A 340 10.54 -6.27 -39.04
CA GLY A 340 9.54 -5.22 -38.91
C GLY A 340 8.32 -5.73 -38.14
N ALA A 341 7.95 -5.00 -37.09
CA ALA A 341 6.73 -5.29 -36.33
C ALA A 341 5.49 -5.12 -37.21
N PRO A 342 4.40 -5.84 -36.93
CA PRO A 342 3.11 -5.62 -37.64
C PRO A 342 2.69 -4.14 -37.51
N GLU A 343 2.04 -3.64 -38.57
CA GLU A 343 1.53 -2.27 -38.59
C GLU A 343 0.57 -1.99 -37.43
N PRO A 344 0.56 -0.76 -36.85
CA PRO A 344 -0.32 -0.41 -35.75
C PRO A 344 -1.78 -0.62 -36.12
N GLN A 345 -2.54 -1.30 -35.24
CA GLN A 345 -3.98 -1.38 -35.41
C GLN A 345 -4.61 0.01 -35.18
N ASP A 346 -5.69 0.28 -35.94
CA ASP A 346 -6.43 1.53 -36.07
C ASP A 346 -6.48 2.40 -34.80
N GLU A 347 -5.85 3.59 -34.89
CA GLU A 347 -5.74 4.59 -33.82
C GLU A 347 -7.11 5.06 -33.28
N ALA A 348 -8.15 5.05 -34.11
CA ALA A 348 -9.51 5.45 -33.75
C ALA A 348 -10.22 4.46 -32.82
N ALA A 349 -9.87 3.16 -32.89
CA ALA A 349 -10.45 2.13 -32.01
C ALA A 349 -9.90 2.22 -30.57
N SER A 350 -8.66 2.67 -30.40
CA SER A 350 -7.96 2.73 -29.10
C SER A 350 -8.38 3.91 -28.20
N LEU A 351 -9.04 4.93 -28.76
CA LEU A 351 -9.51 6.11 -28.02
C LEU A 351 -10.97 6.00 -27.55
N ARG A 352 -11.70 4.98 -27.98
CA ARG A 352 -13.09 4.76 -27.56
C ARG A 352 -13.13 4.28 -26.11
N GLY A 353 -13.77 5.07 -25.26
CA GLY A 353 -14.02 4.70 -23.85
C GLY A 353 -12.96 5.18 -22.84
N VAL A 354 -12.00 6.02 -23.24
CA VAL A 354 -11.10 6.64 -22.26
C VAL A 354 -11.88 7.59 -21.37
N LYS A 355 -11.93 7.29 -20.07
CA LYS A 355 -12.56 8.15 -19.06
C LYS A 355 -11.50 9.07 -18.44
N THR A 356 -11.83 10.35 -18.29
CA THR A 356 -11.00 11.29 -17.53
C THR A 356 -11.18 11.11 -16.04
N SER A 357 -10.09 11.20 -15.26
CA SER A 357 -10.17 11.20 -13.81
C SER A 357 -10.65 12.55 -13.30
N LEU A 358 -11.80 12.56 -12.61
CA LEU A 358 -12.29 13.75 -11.91
C LEU A 358 -11.38 14.16 -10.74
N VAL A 359 -10.69 13.19 -10.13
CA VAL A 359 -9.73 13.45 -9.06
C VAL A 359 -8.48 14.16 -9.59
N ASP A 360 -7.97 13.77 -10.78
CA ASP A 360 -6.85 14.46 -11.43
C ASP A 360 -7.18 15.91 -11.79
N GLU A 361 -8.39 16.16 -12.33
CA GLU A 361 -8.86 17.50 -12.63
C GLU A 361 -9.02 18.35 -11.37
N TYR A 362 -9.59 17.76 -10.32
CA TYR A 362 -9.69 18.37 -9.00
C TYR A 362 -8.32 18.72 -8.42
N ALA A 363 -7.39 17.77 -8.42
CA ALA A 363 -6.03 17.95 -7.94
C ALA A 363 -5.28 19.06 -8.70
N ARG A 364 -5.53 19.19 -10.01
CA ARG A 364 -4.97 20.27 -10.82
C ARG A 364 -5.48 21.64 -10.35
N GLY A 365 -6.79 21.77 -10.13
CA GLY A 365 -7.40 23.00 -9.61
C GLY A 365 -6.88 23.37 -8.21
N VAL A 366 -6.73 22.39 -7.32
CA VAL A 366 -6.15 22.60 -5.98
C VAL A 366 -4.70 23.07 -6.06
N ARG A 367 -3.88 22.47 -6.93
CA ARG A 367 -2.48 22.92 -7.15
C ARG A 367 -2.38 24.33 -7.72
N GLN A 368 -3.38 24.77 -8.49
CA GLN A 368 -3.50 26.12 -9.02
C GLN A 368 -4.12 27.12 -8.01
N GLN A 369 -4.34 26.70 -6.77
CA GLN A 369 -4.99 27.49 -5.71
C GLN A 369 -6.44 27.94 -6.03
N GLN A 370 -7.15 27.19 -6.86
CA GLN A 370 -8.55 27.41 -7.27
C GLN A 370 -9.49 26.40 -6.60
N VAL A 371 -9.39 26.27 -5.25
CA VAL A 371 -10.06 25.19 -4.50
C VAL A 371 -11.57 25.23 -4.67
N GLU A 372 -12.22 26.39 -4.51
CA GLU A 372 -13.68 26.53 -4.64
C GLU A 372 -14.16 26.23 -6.07
N ALA A 373 -13.40 26.67 -7.05
CA ALA A 373 -13.70 26.36 -8.46
C ALA A 373 -13.53 24.87 -8.77
N ALA A 374 -12.51 24.22 -8.18
CA ALA A 374 -12.27 22.80 -8.32
C ALA A 374 -13.41 21.98 -7.67
N ILE A 375 -13.86 22.34 -6.45
CA ILE A 375 -15.01 21.72 -5.79
C ILE A 375 -16.27 21.85 -6.66
N ALA A 376 -16.55 23.05 -7.16
CA ALA A 376 -17.71 23.29 -7.99
C ALA A 376 -17.65 22.53 -9.32
N ALA A 377 -16.47 22.39 -9.93
CA ALA A 377 -16.27 21.61 -11.15
C ALA A 377 -16.48 20.12 -10.90
N LEU A 378 -15.92 19.56 -9.83
CA LEU A 378 -16.10 18.18 -9.42
C LEU A 378 -17.58 17.84 -9.24
N ASN A 379 -18.31 18.65 -8.47
CA ASN A 379 -19.72 18.43 -8.20
C ASN A 379 -20.58 18.53 -9.46
N ARG A 380 -20.30 19.48 -10.37
CA ARG A 380 -21.00 19.57 -11.67
C ARG A 380 -20.75 18.36 -12.54
N ALA A 381 -19.52 17.89 -12.63
CA ALA A 381 -19.15 16.73 -13.45
C ALA A 381 -19.81 15.44 -12.92
N ARG A 382 -19.83 15.24 -11.60
CA ARG A 382 -20.52 14.12 -10.97
C ARG A 382 -22.03 14.16 -11.22
N ALA A 383 -22.68 15.32 -11.06
CA ALA A 383 -24.11 15.49 -11.29
C ALA A 383 -24.51 15.29 -12.75
N ALA A 384 -23.61 15.58 -13.69
CA ALA A 384 -23.86 15.40 -15.12
C ALA A 384 -23.79 13.91 -15.55
N GLY A 385 -23.23 13.02 -14.74
CA GLY A 385 -23.14 11.59 -15.02
C GLY A 385 -22.39 11.29 -16.33
N ALA A 386 -21.33 12.04 -16.63
CA ALA A 386 -20.64 11.97 -17.92
C ALA A 386 -20.01 10.59 -18.14
N ASP A 387 -20.38 9.88 -19.20
CA ASP A 387 -19.86 8.56 -19.59
C ASP A 387 -18.33 8.52 -19.79
N THR A 388 -17.72 9.70 -20.01
CA THR A 388 -16.27 9.87 -20.25
C THR A 388 -15.48 10.22 -19.00
N ALA A 389 -16.13 10.43 -17.85
CA ALA A 389 -15.48 10.81 -16.60
C ALA A 389 -15.72 9.75 -15.52
N PHE A 390 -14.76 9.59 -14.62
CA PHE A 390 -14.89 8.69 -13.47
C PHE A 390 -14.37 9.35 -12.19
N PHE A 391 -14.87 8.87 -11.05
CA PHE A 391 -14.43 9.28 -9.74
C PHE A 391 -13.91 8.06 -8.98
N GLY A 392 -12.59 7.91 -8.93
CA GLY A 392 -11.91 6.79 -8.27
C GLY A 392 -11.76 7.04 -6.78
N VAL A 393 -12.31 6.15 -5.94
CA VAL A 393 -12.30 6.33 -4.48
C VAL A 393 -10.89 6.21 -3.89
N ASP A 394 -10.08 5.25 -4.32
CA ASP A 394 -8.70 5.08 -3.81
C ASP A 394 -7.83 6.29 -4.15
N GLU A 395 -7.96 6.79 -5.37
CA GLU A 395 -7.28 7.98 -5.86
C GLU A 395 -7.72 9.22 -5.07
N ALA A 396 -9.04 9.36 -4.85
CA ALA A 396 -9.61 10.47 -4.08
C ALA A 396 -9.16 10.44 -2.61
N MET A 397 -9.20 9.28 -1.96
CA MET A 397 -8.75 9.10 -0.57
C MET A 397 -7.25 9.42 -0.43
N GLN A 398 -6.42 8.97 -1.37
CA GLN A 398 -4.99 9.26 -1.37
C GLN A 398 -4.70 10.75 -1.55
N PHE A 399 -5.42 11.44 -2.46
CA PHE A 399 -5.24 12.87 -2.64
C PHE A 399 -5.76 13.67 -1.45
N ALA A 400 -6.88 13.26 -0.85
CA ALA A 400 -7.39 13.87 0.38
C ALA A 400 -6.38 13.77 1.54
N ASP A 401 -5.71 12.62 1.70
CA ASP A 401 -4.65 12.45 2.70
C ASP A 401 -3.45 13.39 2.45
N GLN A 402 -3.05 13.56 1.19
CA GLN A 402 -2.03 14.56 0.83
C GLN A 402 -2.46 15.99 1.17
N CYS A 403 -3.73 16.34 0.95
CA CYS A 403 -4.28 17.64 1.33
C CYS A 403 -4.27 17.83 2.86
N LEU A 404 -4.62 16.80 3.63
CA LEU A 404 -4.55 16.81 5.10
C LEU A 404 -3.12 17.05 5.58
N GLY A 405 -2.15 16.32 5.05
CA GLY A 405 -0.74 16.47 5.39
C GLY A 405 -0.18 17.88 5.07
N ARG A 406 -0.72 18.54 4.04
CA ARG A 406 -0.37 19.91 3.64
C ARG A 406 -1.25 20.99 4.30
N LYS A 407 -2.14 20.62 5.22
CA LYS A 407 -3.11 21.50 5.88
C LYS A 407 -4.06 22.24 4.91
N GLN A 408 -4.32 21.66 3.74
CA GLN A 408 -5.26 22.16 2.74
C GLN A 408 -6.68 21.62 3.05
N PHE A 409 -7.19 21.94 4.24
CA PHE A 409 -8.42 21.36 4.77
C PHE A 409 -9.65 21.59 3.89
N PRO A 410 -9.90 22.78 3.29
CA PRO A 410 -11.04 22.96 2.39
C PRO A 410 -11.01 22.02 1.19
N ALA A 411 -9.82 21.77 0.61
CA ALA A 411 -9.66 20.85 -0.50
C ALA A 411 -9.92 19.40 -0.06
N ALA A 412 -9.39 18.98 1.09
CA ALA A 412 -9.68 17.66 1.64
C ALA A 412 -11.17 17.46 1.90
N ILE A 413 -11.84 18.44 2.54
CA ILE A 413 -13.28 18.38 2.85
C ILE A 413 -14.11 18.24 1.57
N GLY A 414 -13.87 19.08 0.56
CA GLY A 414 -14.66 19.05 -0.68
C GLY A 414 -14.57 17.69 -1.40
N LEU A 415 -13.38 17.11 -1.46
CA LEU A 415 -13.18 15.79 -2.08
C LEU A 415 -13.80 14.67 -1.23
N LEU A 416 -13.59 14.69 0.08
CA LEU A 416 -14.13 13.67 0.99
C LEU A 416 -15.67 13.72 1.11
N GLN A 417 -16.29 14.88 0.94
CA GLN A 417 -17.75 15.00 0.83
C GLN A 417 -18.25 14.28 -0.42
N ALA A 418 -17.57 14.44 -1.56
CA ALA A 418 -17.89 13.71 -2.78
C ALA A 418 -17.71 12.19 -2.58
N CYS A 419 -16.62 11.75 -1.93
CA CYS A 419 -16.43 10.34 -1.58
C CYS A 419 -17.56 9.79 -0.70
N ARG A 420 -18.00 10.54 0.31
CA ARG A 420 -19.11 10.13 1.19
C ARG A 420 -20.43 9.97 0.44
N GLU A 421 -20.70 10.83 -0.54
CA GLU A 421 -21.93 10.78 -1.32
C GLU A 421 -21.94 9.59 -2.27
N ASP A 422 -20.82 9.33 -2.94
CA ASP A 422 -20.69 8.24 -3.93
C ASP A 422 -20.45 6.88 -3.25
N PHE A 423 -19.75 6.88 -2.10
CA PHE A 423 -19.35 5.67 -1.36
C PHE A 423 -19.77 5.75 0.12
N PRO A 424 -21.08 5.82 0.43
CA PRO A 424 -21.58 6.08 1.78
C PRO A 424 -21.25 4.98 2.80
N LYS A 425 -20.82 3.80 2.35
CA LYS A 425 -20.43 2.66 3.20
C LYS A 425 -18.93 2.58 3.46
N LEU A 426 -18.13 3.54 2.99
CA LEU A 426 -16.69 3.59 3.26
C LEU A 426 -16.43 4.31 4.59
N ALA A 427 -16.16 3.52 5.64
CA ALA A 427 -15.99 4.04 7.01
C ALA A 427 -14.77 4.99 7.13
N ALA A 428 -13.70 4.74 6.39
CA ALA A 428 -12.51 5.59 6.34
C ALA A 428 -12.82 7.04 5.91
N THR A 429 -13.78 7.25 5.02
CA THR A 429 -14.18 8.59 4.56
C THR A 429 -14.66 9.48 5.71
N TYR A 430 -15.47 8.91 6.60
CA TYR A 430 -16.00 9.64 7.77
C TYR A 430 -14.91 9.99 8.78
N ALA A 431 -13.95 9.09 8.98
CA ALA A 431 -12.79 9.34 9.83
C ALA A 431 -11.91 10.47 9.28
N MET A 432 -11.62 10.45 7.98
CA MET A 432 -10.83 11.49 7.33
C MET A 432 -11.56 12.83 7.25
N LEU A 433 -12.88 12.83 7.02
CA LEU A 433 -13.70 14.04 7.11
C LEU A 433 -13.64 14.66 8.49
N ALA A 434 -13.79 13.86 9.55
CA ALA A 434 -13.68 14.36 10.91
C ALA A 434 -12.33 15.01 11.18
N LYS A 435 -11.24 14.38 10.75
CA LYS A 435 -9.87 14.93 10.83
C LYS A 435 -9.73 16.24 10.04
N ALA A 436 -10.30 16.31 8.83
CA ALA A 436 -10.27 17.50 8.00
C ALA A 436 -11.03 18.68 8.67
N TYR A 437 -12.19 18.41 9.26
CA TYR A 437 -12.98 19.41 9.98
C TYR A 437 -12.29 19.89 11.27
N VAL A 438 -11.65 18.98 12.03
CA VAL A 438 -10.81 19.38 13.19
C VAL A 438 -9.70 20.32 12.75
N GLY A 439 -9.01 20.00 11.66
CA GLY A 439 -7.94 20.85 11.11
C GLY A 439 -8.43 22.20 10.61
N ALA A 440 -9.68 22.28 10.13
CA ALA A 440 -10.37 23.52 9.74
C ALA A 440 -10.96 24.30 10.91
N GLY A 441 -10.93 23.76 12.15
CA GLY A 441 -11.51 24.38 13.35
C GLY A 441 -13.00 24.12 13.55
N ASP A 442 -13.65 23.32 12.70
CA ASP A 442 -15.07 22.98 12.78
C ASP A 442 -15.30 21.66 13.54
N VAL A 443 -15.23 21.75 14.87
CA VAL A 443 -15.39 20.58 15.75
C VAL A 443 -16.82 19.99 15.65
N ALA A 444 -17.84 20.83 15.40
CA ALA A 444 -19.22 20.37 15.31
C ALA A 444 -19.42 19.50 14.05
N ALA A 445 -18.90 19.92 12.90
CA ALA A 445 -18.94 19.13 11.69
C ALA A 445 -18.12 17.83 11.82
N ALA A 446 -17.00 17.85 12.55
CA ALA A 446 -16.21 16.67 12.84
C ALA A 446 -16.97 15.64 13.68
N GLU A 447 -17.68 16.08 14.73
CA GLU A 447 -18.56 15.22 15.55
C GLU A 447 -19.69 14.63 14.70
N ALA A 448 -20.31 15.43 13.84
CA ALA A 448 -21.39 14.99 12.94
C ALA A 448 -20.89 13.92 11.95
N ALA A 449 -19.70 14.11 11.37
CA ALA A 449 -19.08 13.13 10.48
C ALA A 449 -18.84 11.79 11.19
N LEU A 450 -18.26 11.79 12.40
CA LEU A 450 -18.07 10.57 13.19
C LEU A 450 -19.37 9.91 13.61
N ALA A 451 -20.41 10.71 13.93
CA ALA A 451 -21.73 10.18 14.29
C ALA A 451 -22.37 9.44 13.10
N GLN A 452 -22.25 9.98 11.90
CA GLN A 452 -22.71 9.32 10.67
C GLN A 452 -21.89 8.04 10.38
N GLY A 453 -20.59 8.08 10.56
CA GLY A 453 -19.72 6.92 10.38
C GLY A 453 -19.96 5.77 11.38
N LYS A 454 -20.60 6.03 12.52
CA LYS A 454 -20.89 4.98 13.51
C LYS A 454 -21.83 3.88 12.99
N SER A 455 -22.71 4.19 12.05
CA SER A 455 -23.64 3.25 11.44
C SER A 455 -23.00 2.45 10.29
N VAL A 456 -21.78 2.81 9.90
CA VAL A 456 -21.04 2.14 8.83
C VAL A 456 -20.13 1.09 9.44
N GLU A 457 -20.34 -0.17 9.09
CA GLU A 457 -19.47 -1.26 9.53
C GLU A 457 -18.13 -1.17 8.78
N PRO A 458 -16.98 -1.05 9.50
CA PRO A 458 -15.67 -1.02 8.86
C PRO A 458 -15.41 -2.32 8.11
N MET A 459 -15.05 -2.21 6.84
CA MET A 459 -14.72 -3.36 6.00
C MET A 459 -13.31 -3.87 6.27
N PHE A 460 -12.37 -2.94 6.50
CA PHE A 460 -10.97 -3.25 6.71
C PHE A 460 -10.53 -2.95 8.15
N PRO A 461 -9.63 -3.77 8.72
CA PRO A 461 -9.06 -3.51 10.05
C PRO A 461 -8.41 -2.14 10.20
N SER A 462 -7.82 -1.61 9.11
CA SER A 462 -7.21 -0.29 9.09
C SER A 462 -8.22 0.84 9.31
N GLU A 463 -9.47 0.68 8.88
CA GLU A 463 -10.54 1.66 9.08
C GLU A 463 -10.92 1.81 10.55
N VAL A 464 -10.94 0.69 11.31
CA VAL A 464 -11.20 0.73 12.76
C VAL A 464 -10.17 1.61 13.45
N ALA A 465 -8.89 1.43 13.14
CA ALA A 465 -7.81 2.23 13.71
C ALA A 465 -7.90 3.72 13.29
N GLN A 466 -8.33 4.00 12.06
CA GLN A 466 -8.55 5.38 11.58
C GLN A 466 -9.70 6.05 12.32
N ILE A 467 -10.83 5.35 12.50
CA ILE A 467 -12.00 5.86 13.24
C ILE A 467 -11.63 6.16 14.68
N GLU A 468 -10.94 5.25 15.37
CA GLU A 468 -10.55 5.47 16.77
C GLU A 468 -9.58 6.66 16.90
N ARG A 469 -8.61 6.80 16.01
CA ARG A 469 -7.73 7.99 15.99
C ARG A 469 -8.54 9.28 15.76
N ALA A 470 -9.45 9.28 14.79
CA ALA A 470 -10.30 10.44 14.53
C ALA A 470 -11.17 10.80 15.75
N ARG A 471 -11.71 9.81 16.49
CA ARG A 471 -12.43 10.04 17.74
C ARG A 471 -11.57 10.72 18.80
N VAL A 472 -10.33 10.28 18.96
CA VAL A 472 -9.37 10.90 19.89
C VAL A 472 -9.09 12.35 19.47
N GLU A 473 -8.82 12.59 18.19
CA GLU A 473 -8.56 13.94 17.68
C GLU A 473 -9.74 14.89 17.86
N VAL A 474 -10.96 14.45 17.55
CA VAL A 474 -12.20 15.25 17.74
C VAL A 474 -12.44 15.52 19.22
N ARG A 475 -12.30 14.51 20.09
CA ARG A 475 -12.42 14.70 21.54
C ARG A 475 -11.38 15.68 22.07
N LYS A 476 -10.14 15.58 21.59
CA LYS A 476 -9.04 16.48 21.94
C LYS A 476 -9.31 17.91 21.48
N ALA A 477 -9.85 18.10 20.29
CA ALA A 477 -10.24 19.42 19.78
C ALA A 477 -11.37 20.03 20.62
N LYS A 478 -12.30 19.21 21.12
CA LYS A 478 -13.45 19.65 21.94
C LYS A 478 -13.08 19.93 23.40
N LEU A 479 -12.35 19.02 24.04
CA LEU A 479 -12.12 19.03 25.49
C LEU A 479 -10.70 19.46 25.88
N GLY A 480 -9.80 19.57 24.92
CA GLY A 480 -8.39 19.90 25.12
C GLY A 480 -7.51 18.69 25.40
N SER A 481 -6.21 18.95 25.46
CA SER A 481 -5.14 17.99 25.79
C SER A 481 -4.78 18.10 27.26
N ALA A 482 -4.77 16.97 27.95
CA ALA A 482 -4.32 16.89 29.35
C ALA A 482 -2.86 17.30 29.49
N ALA A 483 -1.98 16.86 28.57
CA ALA A 483 -0.56 17.24 28.59
C ALA A 483 -0.36 18.75 28.48
N ARG A 484 -1.11 19.42 27.59
CA ARG A 484 -1.06 20.89 27.46
C ARG A 484 -1.49 21.63 28.72
N MET A 485 -2.55 21.15 29.40
CA MET A 485 -3.03 21.74 30.65
C MET A 485 -2.05 21.52 31.79
N ILE A 486 -1.38 20.36 31.82
CA ILE A 486 -0.31 20.06 32.77
C ILE A 486 0.91 20.94 32.50
N GLY A 487 1.28 21.11 31.22
CA GLY A 487 2.37 22.01 30.82
C GLY A 487 2.14 23.46 31.23
N GLN A 488 0.89 23.95 31.11
CA GLN A 488 0.52 25.28 31.61
C GLN A 488 0.66 25.36 33.14
N ALA A 489 0.16 24.38 33.88
CA ALA A 489 0.29 24.35 35.33
C ALA A 489 1.78 24.26 35.78
N LEU A 490 2.60 23.57 34.99
CA LEU A 490 4.04 23.49 35.20
C LEU A 490 4.70 24.87 35.06
N ALA A 491 4.33 25.61 34.02
CA ALA A 491 4.84 26.96 33.78
C ALA A 491 4.38 27.97 34.86
N ASP A 492 3.13 27.84 35.33
CA ASP A 492 2.54 28.78 36.29
C ASP A 492 2.97 28.54 37.75
N GLY A 493 3.23 27.30 38.16
CA GLY A 493 3.47 26.94 39.55
C GLY A 493 4.44 25.75 39.78
N GLY A 494 5.15 25.34 38.73
CA GLY A 494 6.13 24.24 38.79
C GLY A 494 5.52 22.87 39.03
N SER A 495 6.36 21.87 39.31
CA SER A 495 5.97 20.48 39.49
C SER A 495 4.85 20.24 40.53
N PRO A 496 4.74 20.97 41.67
CA PRO A 496 3.62 20.78 42.59
C PRO A 496 2.25 21.16 42.00
N ALA A 497 2.19 22.27 41.23
CA ALA A 497 0.95 22.67 40.55
C ALA A 497 0.59 21.71 39.43
N ALA A 498 1.58 21.26 38.68
CA ALA A 498 1.41 20.27 37.62
C ALA A 498 0.91 18.92 38.17
N GLU A 499 1.42 18.47 39.32
CA GLU A 499 0.98 17.23 39.97
C GLU A 499 -0.48 17.34 40.43
N SER A 500 -0.84 18.46 41.07
CA SER A 500 -2.24 18.70 41.45
C SER A 500 -3.16 18.66 40.25
N ARG A 501 -2.75 19.32 39.16
CA ARG A 501 -3.50 19.33 37.89
C ARG A 501 -3.59 17.96 37.25
N PHE A 502 -2.51 17.19 37.25
CA PHE A 502 -2.47 15.82 36.75
C PHE A 502 -3.49 14.93 37.48
N GLN A 503 -3.53 14.97 38.80
CA GLN A 503 -4.47 14.16 39.60
C GLN A 503 -5.92 14.58 39.37
N GLU A 504 -6.20 15.88 39.25
CA GLU A 504 -7.52 16.40 38.92
C GLU A 504 -8.00 15.89 37.53
N LEU A 505 -7.15 15.99 36.52
CA LEU A 505 -7.46 15.53 35.16
C LEU A 505 -7.58 14.00 35.09
N LEU A 506 -6.76 13.29 35.85
CA LEU A 506 -6.79 11.82 35.91
C LEU A 506 -8.11 11.31 36.50
N ALA A 507 -8.67 12.00 37.49
CA ALA A 507 -9.99 11.72 38.04
C ALA A 507 -11.13 11.89 37.01
N GLN A 508 -10.88 12.67 35.94
CA GLN A 508 -11.83 12.93 34.84
C GLN A 508 -11.41 12.23 33.54
N ARG A 509 -10.56 11.20 33.59
CA ARG A 509 -9.93 10.61 32.40
C ARG A 509 -10.92 10.23 31.29
N ASP A 510 -12.08 9.72 31.64
CA ASP A 510 -13.07 9.21 30.70
C ASP A 510 -13.96 10.30 30.08
N THR A 511 -14.16 11.43 30.77
CA THR A 511 -15.10 12.49 30.39
C THR A 511 -14.45 13.84 30.14
N GLY A 512 -13.27 14.07 30.67
CA GLY A 512 -12.49 15.31 30.60
C GLY A 512 -11.53 15.38 29.41
N PRO A 513 -10.52 16.25 29.52
CA PRO A 513 -9.45 16.39 28.53
C PRO A 513 -8.76 15.08 28.18
N VAL A 514 -8.27 15.01 26.96
CA VAL A 514 -7.70 13.76 26.43
C VAL A 514 -6.27 13.58 26.93
N PHE A 515 -6.00 12.41 27.52
CA PHE A 515 -4.65 11.91 27.71
C PHE A 515 -4.22 11.23 26.41
N ASP A 516 -3.12 11.72 25.82
CA ASP A 516 -2.57 11.21 24.55
C ASP A 516 -1.05 11.11 24.72
N GLU A 517 -0.49 9.92 24.48
CA GLU A 517 0.96 9.68 24.64
C GLU A 517 1.79 10.64 23.78
N ALA A 518 1.35 10.92 22.55
CA ALA A 518 2.05 11.80 21.65
C ALA A 518 2.17 13.24 22.22
N ASP A 519 1.13 13.74 22.91
CA ASP A 519 1.14 15.06 23.51
C ASP A 519 2.12 15.15 24.70
N PHE A 520 2.19 14.12 25.54
CA PHE A 520 3.17 14.04 26.63
C PHE A 520 4.59 13.97 26.06
N ASN A 521 4.78 13.21 25.02
CA ASN A 521 6.06 13.09 24.34
C ASN A 521 6.51 14.43 23.70
N GLU A 522 5.60 15.09 23.00
CA GLU A 522 5.86 16.42 22.41
C GLU A 522 6.21 17.46 23.47
N LEU A 523 5.43 17.55 24.53
CA LEU A 523 5.69 18.49 25.65
C LEU A 523 7.05 18.22 26.31
N GLY A 524 7.36 16.94 26.58
CA GLY A 524 8.64 16.57 27.17
C GLY A 524 9.83 16.96 26.30
N TYR A 525 9.75 16.75 24.98
CA TYR A 525 10.80 17.19 24.07
C TYR A 525 10.90 18.71 23.90
N GLN A 526 9.79 19.43 23.95
CA GLN A 526 9.80 20.92 23.96
C GLN A 526 10.55 21.43 25.19
N LEU A 527 10.32 20.85 26.37
CA LEU A 527 11.06 21.20 27.61
C LEU A 527 12.53 20.83 27.52
N LEU A 528 12.89 19.67 26.96
CA LEU A 528 14.31 19.31 26.74
C LEU A 528 15.00 20.27 25.78
N GLN A 529 14.35 20.72 24.73
CA GLN A 529 14.89 21.71 23.79
C GLN A 529 15.07 23.09 24.45
N ALA A 530 14.18 23.44 25.37
CA ALA A 530 14.29 24.65 26.16
C ALA A 530 15.35 24.58 27.28
N GLY A 531 15.98 23.41 27.48
CA GLY A 531 16.96 23.18 28.55
C GLY A 531 16.33 22.89 29.92
N ASP A 532 15.03 22.78 30.00
CA ASP A 532 14.27 22.49 31.23
C ASP A 532 14.18 20.98 31.48
N VAL A 533 15.34 20.40 31.82
CA VAL A 533 15.51 18.94 31.89
C VAL A 533 14.67 18.32 33.02
N GLU A 534 14.59 18.97 34.19
CA GLU A 534 13.85 18.42 35.34
C GLU A 534 12.33 18.35 35.05
N ASN A 535 11.76 19.39 34.45
CA ASN A 535 10.35 19.39 34.06
C ASN A 535 10.08 18.42 32.89
N ALA A 536 11.05 18.24 31.99
CA ALA A 536 10.96 17.22 30.96
C ALA A 536 10.91 15.79 31.55
N VAL A 537 11.76 15.49 32.52
CA VAL A 537 11.74 14.21 33.27
C VAL A 537 10.38 14.02 33.90
N TYR A 538 9.85 15.04 34.62
CA TYR A 538 8.52 14.97 35.21
C TYR A 538 7.44 14.59 34.19
N VAL A 539 7.40 15.26 33.03
CA VAL A 539 6.41 15.02 31.97
C VAL A 539 6.53 13.61 31.39
N PHE A 540 7.75 13.16 31.13
CA PHE A 540 7.98 11.80 30.61
C PHE A 540 7.70 10.72 31.67
N GLU A 541 7.92 10.99 32.96
CA GLU A 541 7.51 10.08 34.05
C GLU A 541 5.98 9.89 34.05
N LYS A 542 5.22 10.99 33.88
CA LYS A 542 3.75 10.89 33.72
C LYS A 542 3.35 10.14 32.46
N GLY A 543 4.06 10.34 31.35
CA GLY A 543 3.87 9.55 30.14
C GLY A 543 4.09 8.06 30.37
N ALA A 544 5.21 7.66 30.97
CA ALA A 544 5.51 6.25 31.26
C ALA A 544 4.55 5.65 32.30
N GLN A 545 4.07 6.45 33.26
CA GLN A 545 3.03 6.02 34.22
C GLN A 545 1.68 5.73 33.54
N LEU A 546 1.28 6.54 32.56
CA LEU A 546 0.01 6.41 31.84
C LEU A 546 0.06 5.30 30.78
N TYR A 547 1.25 5.06 30.20
CA TYR A 547 1.49 4.12 29.10
C TYR A 547 2.63 3.16 29.43
N PRO A 548 2.47 2.29 30.46
CA PRO A 548 3.54 1.44 30.96
C PRO A 548 4.00 0.36 29.95
N ASP A 549 3.18 0.08 28.95
CA ASP A 549 3.48 -0.87 27.86
C ASP A 549 3.99 -0.18 26.58
N SER A 550 4.22 1.14 26.61
CA SER A 550 4.81 1.86 25.50
C SER A 550 6.34 1.88 25.59
N TRP A 551 6.98 1.21 24.64
CA TRP A 551 8.43 1.26 24.52
C TRP A 551 8.94 2.69 24.30
N ASN A 552 8.17 3.53 23.56
CA ASN A 552 8.53 4.90 23.25
C ASN A 552 8.47 5.81 24.49
N ALA A 553 7.48 5.63 25.37
CA ALA A 553 7.38 6.39 26.61
C ALA A 553 8.58 6.09 27.53
N HIS A 554 9.02 4.84 27.59
CA HIS A 554 10.21 4.45 28.34
C HIS A 554 11.52 4.93 27.70
N ASP A 555 11.61 4.92 26.37
CA ASP A 555 12.77 5.41 25.64
C ASP A 555 12.98 6.92 25.86
N SER A 556 11.92 7.71 25.71
CA SER A 556 11.93 9.16 25.91
C SER A 556 12.25 9.54 27.37
N LEU A 557 11.71 8.79 28.34
CA LEU A 557 12.06 8.98 29.75
C LEU A 557 13.53 8.63 30.01
N GLY A 558 14.04 7.56 29.42
CA GLY A 558 15.46 7.18 29.49
C GLY A 558 16.37 8.27 28.99
N GLU A 559 16.04 8.91 27.86
CA GLU A 559 16.78 10.04 27.31
C GLU A 559 16.78 11.25 28.25
N ALA A 560 15.63 11.63 28.79
CA ALA A 560 15.54 12.76 29.72
C ALA A 560 16.30 12.52 31.00
N LEU A 561 16.21 11.32 31.58
CA LEU A 561 16.96 10.92 32.77
C LEU A 561 18.47 10.94 32.54
N LEU A 562 18.93 10.51 31.36
CA LEU A 562 20.34 10.56 31.00
C LEU A 562 20.84 12.00 30.92
N LYS A 563 20.06 12.91 30.31
CA LYS A 563 20.36 14.35 30.28
C LYS A 563 20.34 15.01 31.67
N ALA A 564 19.51 14.49 32.59
CA ALA A 564 19.47 14.89 33.98
C ALA A 564 20.64 14.32 34.83
N GLY A 565 21.52 13.49 34.22
CA GLY A 565 22.62 12.83 34.93
C GLY A 565 22.19 11.60 35.77
N ARG A 566 20.96 11.15 35.66
CA ARG A 566 20.37 10.02 36.42
C ARG A 566 20.60 8.70 35.70
N LYS A 567 21.87 8.33 35.52
CA LYS A 567 22.31 7.21 34.64
C LYS A 567 21.69 5.88 34.99
N GLU A 568 21.59 5.49 36.25
CA GLU A 568 21.08 4.21 36.68
C GLU A 568 19.57 4.08 36.36
N GLN A 569 18.81 5.15 36.54
CA GLN A 569 17.38 5.19 36.19
C GLN A 569 17.21 5.16 34.67
N ALA A 570 18.03 5.89 33.92
CA ALA A 570 18.00 5.86 32.45
C ALA A 570 18.21 4.44 31.91
N VAL A 571 19.20 3.70 32.46
CA VAL A 571 19.47 2.30 32.08
C VAL A 571 18.24 1.40 32.31
N GLN A 572 17.53 1.58 33.43
CA GLN A 572 16.31 0.80 33.72
C GLN A 572 15.23 1.05 32.65
N HIS A 573 15.00 2.29 32.27
CA HIS A 573 13.99 2.63 31.28
C HIS A 573 14.38 2.21 29.85
N TYR A 574 15.65 2.35 29.46
CA TYR A 574 16.11 1.81 28.16
C TYR A 574 16.01 0.27 28.09
N ARG A 575 16.30 -0.45 29.19
CA ARG A 575 16.07 -1.90 29.25
C ARG A 575 14.60 -2.25 29.11
N LYS A 576 13.70 -1.49 29.77
CA LYS A 576 12.25 -1.69 29.61
C LYS A 576 11.79 -1.38 28.18
N SER A 577 12.33 -0.33 27.57
CA SER A 577 12.06 -0.03 26.15
C SER A 577 12.47 -1.18 25.23
N LEU A 578 13.65 -1.81 25.44
CA LEU A 578 14.09 -2.99 24.68
C LEU A 578 13.28 -4.26 24.97
N GLU A 579 12.83 -4.46 26.20
CA GLU A 579 11.93 -5.56 26.56
C GLU A 579 10.62 -5.46 25.74
N LEU A 580 10.06 -4.24 25.65
CA LEU A 580 8.82 -3.96 24.91
C LEU A 580 9.02 -3.91 23.39
N ASN A 581 10.18 -3.45 22.93
CA ASN A 581 10.54 -3.41 21.51
C ASN A 581 12.00 -3.85 21.30
N PRO A 582 12.27 -5.14 21.09
CA PRO A 582 13.63 -5.65 20.85
C PRO A 582 14.34 -5.09 19.61
N ARG A 583 13.62 -4.35 18.76
CA ARG A 583 14.16 -3.69 17.55
C ARG A 583 14.60 -2.23 17.79
N ASN A 584 14.48 -1.71 19.01
CA ASN A 584 14.95 -0.35 19.34
C ASN A 584 16.48 -0.28 19.36
N GLN A 585 17.08 -0.03 18.19
CA GLN A 585 18.54 0.08 18.06
C GLN A 585 19.13 1.30 18.82
N GLY A 586 18.33 2.37 19.02
CA GLY A 586 18.72 3.54 19.80
C GLY A 586 19.00 3.17 21.26
N ALA A 587 18.03 2.55 21.92
CA ALA A 587 18.20 2.09 23.30
C ALA A 587 19.34 1.08 23.46
N LYS A 588 19.47 0.15 22.49
CA LYS A 588 20.56 -0.84 22.51
C LYS A 588 21.93 -0.18 22.50
N LYS A 589 22.14 0.75 21.56
CA LYS A 589 23.40 1.49 21.44
C LYS A 589 23.75 2.26 22.71
N ILE A 590 22.76 2.96 23.29
CA ILE A 590 22.96 3.73 24.53
C ILE A 590 23.31 2.81 25.70
N LEU A 591 22.66 1.67 25.84
CA LEU A 591 23.00 0.69 26.90
C LEU A 591 24.42 0.15 26.73
N GLU A 592 24.86 -0.17 25.52
CA GLU A 592 26.24 -0.58 25.23
C GLU A 592 27.26 0.52 25.64
N GLU A 593 26.97 1.79 25.29
CA GLU A 593 27.83 2.94 25.66
C GLU A 593 27.87 3.19 27.19
N LEU A 594 26.79 2.87 27.90
CA LEU A 594 26.69 3.04 29.34
C LEU A 594 27.25 1.84 30.13
N GLY A 595 27.64 0.74 29.43
CA GLY A 595 28.17 -0.47 30.07
C GLY A 595 27.09 -1.31 30.75
N GLY A 596 25.88 -1.28 30.22
CA GLY A 596 24.67 -1.90 30.79
C GLY A 596 24.14 -3.08 30.00
#